data_c984df452a9a69405d3ddda9e0e062d6
#
_entry.id   c984df452a9a69405d3ddda9e0e062d6
#
_cell.length_a   1.000
_cell.length_b   1.000
_cell.length_c   1.000
_cell.angle_alpha   90.00
_cell.angle_beta   90.00
_cell.angle_gamma   90.00
#
_symmetry.space_group_name_H-M   'P 1'
#
loop_
_entity.id
_entity.type
_entity.pdbx_description
1 polymer ?
#
loop_
_entity_poly.entity_id
_entity_poly.type
_entity_poly.pdbx_seq_one_letter_code
_entity_poly.pdbx_strand_id
1 'polypeptide(L)'
;MSEQTSTLPAVEVATRTDPGRDPDKQVNEDAAITVETALGLLFIVCDGMGGHAGGKEASELASKTIAEIVSAAPAITSTRDALKVAIEEANRRVWSMP
;
A
#
# COMPACT_ATOMS: atom_id res chain seq x y z
N MET A 1 -16.24 -4.95 -1.82
CA MET A 1 -15.23 -6.00 -1.99
C MET A 1 -14.48 -5.77 -3.28
N SER A 2 -13.19 -5.85 -3.22
CA SER A 2 -12.34 -5.74 -4.39
C SER A 2 -11.51 -7.01 -4.51
N GLU A 3 -11.46 -7.56 -5.70
CA GLU A 3 -10.68 -8.75 -5.99
C GLU A 3 -9.77 -8.49 -7.18
N GLN A 4 -8.52 -8.86 -7.05
CA GLN A 4 -7.53 -8.68 -8.07
C GLN A 4 -6.67 -9.93 -8.16
N THR A 5 -6.46 -10.44 -9.37
CA THR A 5 -5.67 -11.64 -9.59
C THR A 5 -4.40 -11.30 -10.37
N SER A 6 -3.26 -11.76 -9.84
CA SER A 6 -1.96 -11.60 -10.49
C SER A 6 -1.79 -12.65 -11.59
N THR A 7 -1.04 -12.27 -12.65
CA THR A 7 -0.68 -13.16 -13.76
C THR A 7 0.68 -13.81 -13.60
N LEU A 8 1.39 -13.58 -12.50
CA LEU A 8 2.69 -14.21 -12.26
C LEU A 8 2.55 -15.73 -12.16
N PRO A 9 3.46 -16.53 -12.81
CA PRO A 9 3.26 -17.96 -12.99
C PRO A 9 3.08 -18.79 -11.72
N ALA A 10 3.74 -18.49 -10.65
CA ALA A 10 3.71 -19.27 -9.41
C ALA A 10 2.89 -18.64 -8.30
N VAL A 11 2.26 -17.48 -8.56
CA VAL A 11 1.57 -16.72 -7.52
C VAL A 11 0.23 -16.23 -8.03
N GLU A 12 -0.80 -16.57 -7.29
CA GLU A 12 -2.15 -16.06 -7.51
C GLU A 12 -2.56 -15.25 -6.28
N VAL A 13 -3.04 -14.04 -6.52
CA VAL A 13 -3.34 -13.10 -5.42
C VAL A 13 -4.77 -12.57 -5.55
N ALA A 14 -5.49 -12.64 -4.46
CA ALA A 14 -6.78 -11.98 -4.33
C ALA A 14 -6.71 -10.99 -3.17
N THR A 15 -7.27 -9.79 -3.35
CA THR A 15 -7.32 -8.80 -2.29
C THR A 15 -8.75 -8.41 -1.99
N ARG A 16 -8.99 -8.12 -0.73
CA ARG A 16 -10.28 -7.65 -0.24
C ARG A 16 -10.05 -6.64 0.86
N THR A 17 -10.81 -5.56 0.84
CA THR A 17 -10.83 -4.60 1.94
C THR A 17 -12.23 -4.50 2.52
N ASP A 18 -12.31 -4.25 3.83
CA ASP A 18 -13.56 -4.25 4.57
C ASP A 18 -13.43 -3.26 5.73
N PRO A 19 -14.45 -2.41 6.01
CA PRO A 19 -14.38 -1.48 7.14
C PRO A 19 -14.45 -2.16 8.51
N GLY A 20 -14.68 -3.48 8.56
CA GLY A 20 -14.79 -4.19 9.82
C GLY A 20 -16.20 -4.17 10.39
N ARG A 21 -16.31 -4.65 11.63
CA ARG A 21 -17.61 -4.82 12.30
C ARG A 21 -17.92 -3.78 13.36
N ASP A 22 -17.03 -2.83 13.57
CA ASP A 22 -17.27 -1.78 14.55
C ASP A 22 -18.37 -0.85 14.02
N PRO A 23 -19.52 -0.74 14.68
CA PRO A 23 -20.60 0.10 14.21
C PRO A 23 -20.26 1.59 14.20
N ASP A 24 -19.25 2.00 14.94
CA ASP A 24 -18.78 3.38 14.95
C ASP A 24 -17.73 3.66 13.89
N LYS A 25 -17.20 2.62 13.26
CA LYS A 25 -16.19 2.76 12.21
C LYS A 25 -16.88 2.88 10.85
N GLN A 26 -17.12 4.11 10.44
CA GLN A 26 -17.82 4.44 9.20
C GLN A 26 -16.92 4.39 7.96
N VAL A 27 -15.60 4.40 8.15
CA VAL A 27 -14.63 4.53 7.08
C VAL A 27 -13.61 3.40 7.20
N ASN A 28 -13.35 2.71 6.06
CA ASN A 28 -12.26 1.76 6.00
C ASN A 28 -10.95 2.51 5.94
N GLU A 29 -10.15 2.43 7.00
CA GLU A 29 -8.88 3.12 7.14
C GLU A 29 -7.70 2.34 6.57
N ASP A 30 -7.93 1.08 6.22
CA ASP A 30 -6.89 0.21 5.68
C ASP A 30 -6.79 0.38 4.18
N ALA A 31 -5.58 0.31 3.67
CA ALA A 31 -5.34 0.28 2.23
C ALA A 31 -4.50 -0.94 1.88
N ALA A 32 -4.86 -1.63 0.81
CA ALA A 32 -4.11 -2.77 0.31
C ALA A 32 -3.90 -2.61 -1.18
N ILE A 33 -2.66 -2.76 -1.61
CA ILE A 33 -2.26 -2.66 -3.01
C ILE A 33 -1.44 -3.88 -3.38
N THR A 34 -1.69 -4.42 -4.56
CA THR A 34 -0.86 -5.46 -5.16
C THR A 34 -0.45 -4.99 -6.54
N VAL A 35 0.83 -4.97 -6.82
CA VAL A 35 1.34 -4.49 -8.10
C VAL A 35 2.55 -5.30 -8.55
N GLU A 36 2.63 -5.59 -9.83
CA GLU A 36 3.78 -6.24 -10.45
C GLU A 36 4.81 -5.16 -10.79
N THR A 37 6.06 -5.38 -10.37
CA THR A 37 7.15 -4.44 -10.62
C THR A 37 8.32 -5.15 -11.27
N ALA A 38 9.29 -4.38 -11.78
CA ALA A 38 10.52 -4.95 -12.32
C ALA A 38 11.31 -5.73 -11.26
N LEU A 39 11.09 -5.45 -9.98
CA LEU A 39 11.75 -6.14 -8.87
C LEU A 39 10.97 -7.36 -8.38
N GLY A 40 9.74 -7.56 -8.86
CA GLY A 40 8.88 -8.65 -8.45
C GLY A 40 7.50 -8.16 -8.06
N LEU A 41 6.71 -9.05 -7.49
CA LEU A 41 5.35 -8.76 -7.05
C LEU A 41 5.41 -8.05 -5.69
N LEU A 42 4.75 -6.91 -5.62
CA LEU A 42 4.72 -6.07 -4.42
C LEU A 42 3.34 -6.13 -3.78
N PHE A 43 3.31 -6.47 -2.50
CA PHE A 43 2.11 -6.43 -1.67
C PHE A 43 2.29 -5.35 -0.62
N ILE A 44 1.30 -4.46 -0.50
CA ILE A 44 1.34 -3.39 0.49
C ILE A 44 0.05 -3.41 1.28
N VAL A 45 0.18 -3.42 2.60
CA VAL A 45 -0.95 -3.22 3.51
C VAL A 45 -0.61 -2.08 4.44
N CYS A 46 -1.43 -1.07 4.45
CA CYS A 46 -1.29 0.08 5.34
C CYS A 46 -2.53 0.17 6.21
N ASP A 47 -2.33 0.22 7.53
CA ASP A 47 -3.40 0.33 8.51
C ASP A 47 -3.45 1.77 9.03
N GLY A 48 -4.57 2.44 8.77
CA GLY A 48 -4.81 3.78 9.29
C GLY A 48 -5.31 3.68 10.72
N MET A 49 -4.78 4.53 11.59
CA MET A 49 -5.07 4.49 13.01
C MET A 49 -6.07 5.56 13.42
N GLY A 50 -6.84 5.26 14.47
CA GLY A 50 -7.55 6.25 15.26
C GLY A 50 -9.00 6.53 14.89
N GLY A 51 -9.58 5.85 13.91
CA GLY A 51 -10.98 6.07 13.55
C GLY A 51 -11.29 7.42 12.94
N HIS A 52 -10.29 8.11 12.42
CA HIS A 52 -10.42 9.44 11.80
C HIS A 52 -10.35 9.33 10.28
N ALA A 53 -10.96 10.30 9.59
CA ALA A 53 -10.81 10.42 8.14
C ALA A 53 -9.35 10.53 7.71
N GLY A 54 -8.51 11.15 8.53
CA GLY A 54 -7.07 11.25 8.30
C GLY A 54 -6.37 9.91 8.25
N GLY A 55 -6.87 8.89 8.97
CA GLY A 55 -6.31 7.54 8.93
C GLY A 55 -6.45 6.90 7.55
N LYS A 56 -7.61 7.06 6.92
CA LYS A 56 -7.83 6.59 5.54
C LYS A 56 -6.91 7.31 4.56
N GLU A 57 -6.83 8.62 4.65
CA GLU A 57 -5.98 9.43 3.77
C GLU A 57 -4.51 9.06 3.92
N ALA A 58 -4.06 8.87 5.16
CA ALA A 58 -2.68 8.48 5.44
C ALA A 58 -2.35 7.11 4.85
N SER A 59 -3.21 6.12 5.03
CA SER A 59 -2.97 4.77 4.51
C SER A 59 -2.98 4.75 2.98
N GLU A 60 -3.86 5.51 2.35
CA GLU A 60 -3.90 5.62 0.89
C GLU A 60 -2.64 6.32 0.36
N LEU A 61 -2.24 7.42 0.98
CA LEU A 61 -1.05 8.16 0.56
C LEU A 61 0.21 7.29 0.72
N ALA A 62 0.36 6.62 1.85
CA ALA A 62 1.50 5.77 2.11
C ALA A 62 1.58 4.62 1.09
N SER A 63 0.48 3.91 0.89
CA SER A 63 0.46 2.76 -0.03
C SER A 63 0.72 3.18 -1.47
N LYS A 64 0.11 4.25 -1.93
CA LYS A 64 0.34 4.78 -3.28
C LYS A 64 1.77 5.23 -3.48
N THR A 65 2.35 5.92 -2.50
CA THR A 65 3.73 6.40 -2.58
C THR A 65 4.70 5.23 -2.71
N ILE A 66 4.52 4.20 -1.88
CA ILE A 66 5.38 3.02 -1.94
C ILE A 66 5.25 2.32 -3.29
N ALA A 67 4.02 2.13 -3.77
CA ALA A 67 3.78 1.50 -5.07
C ALA A 67 4.42 2.28 -6.21
N GLU A 68 4.31 3.60 -6.22
CA GLU A 68 4.92 4.45 -7.26
C GLU A 68 6.43 4.33 -7.28
N ILE A 69 7.07 4.42 -6.12
CA ILE A 69 8.54 4.42 -6.04
C ILE A 69 9.10 3.05 -6.40
N VAL A 70 8.53 1.98 -5.87
CA VAL A 70 9.02 0.63 -6.18
C VAL A 70 8.76 0.30 -7.66
N SER A 71 7.61 0.71 -8.21
CA SER A 71 7.30 0.48 -9.63
C SER A 71 8.22 1.23 -10.57
N ALA A 72 8.74 2.39 -10.15
CA ALA A 72 9.67 3.19 -10.95
C ALA A 72 11.12 2.70 -10.83
N ALA A 73 11.42 1.81 -9.89
CA ALA A 73 12.79 1.35 -9.68
C ALA A 73 13.24 0.45 -10.83
N PRO A 74 14.45 0.68 -11.39
CA PRO A 74 15.01 -0.21 -12.41
C PRO A 74 15.24 -1.63 -11.87
N ALA A 75 15.18 -2.62 -12.77
CA ALA A 75 15.36 -4.03 -12.40
C ALA A 75 16.70 -4.32 -11.72
N ILE A 76 17.72 -3.50 -11.94
CA ILE A 76 19.03 -3.64 -11.32
C ILE A 76 19.05 -3.16 -9.86
N THR A 77 18.04 -2.42 -9.44
CA THR A 77 17.97 -1.89 -8.09
C THR A 77 17.81 -3.01 -7.07
N SER A 78 18.53 -2.93 -5.95
CA SER A 78 18.33 -3.84 -4.83
C SER A 78 16.90 -3.67 -4.28
N THR A 79 16.20 -4.78 -4.08
CA THR A 79 14.84 -4.77 -3.51
C THR A 79 14.85 -4.07 -2.16
N ARG A 80 15.85 -4.34 -1.32
CA ARG A 80 15.99 -3.70 -0.02
C ARG A 80 16.11 -2.19 -0.14
N ASP A 81 16.93 -1.70 -1.06
CA ASP A 81 17.14 -0.26 -1.24
C ASP A 81 15.88 0.41 -1.78
N ALA A 82 15.20 -0.22 -2.73
CA ALA A 82 13.95 0.31 -3.28
C ALA A 82 12.88 0.44 -2.18
N LEU A 83 12.73 -0.58 -1.33
CA LEU A 83 11.77 -0.55 -0.23
C LEU A 83 12.14 0.51 0.80
N LYS A 84 13.42 0.63 1.13
CA LYS A 84 13.88 1.64 2.08
C LYS A 84 13.54 3.06 1.62
N VAL A 85 13.87 3.38 0.38
CA VAL A 85 13.58 4.69 -0.20
C VAL A 85 12.07 4.94 -0.23
N ALA A 86 11.30 3.93 -0.64
CA ALA A 86 9.85 4.04 -0.75
C ALA A 86 9.20 4.32 0.62
N ILE A 87 9.61 3.59 1.64
CA ILE A 87 9.06 3.73 2.99
C ILE A 87 9.45 5.09 3.59
N GLU A 88 10.70 5.52 3.41
CA GLU A 88 11.15 6.81 3.90
C GLU A 88 10.37 7.96 3.25
N GLU A 89 10.13 7.89 1.94
CA GLU A 89 9.34 8.92 1.25
C GLU A 89 7.87 8.88 1.65
N ALA A 90 7.29 7.69 1.80
CA ALA A 90 5.91 7.56 2.29
C ALA A 90 5.77 8.19 3.67
N ASN A 91 6.70 7.91 4.57
CA ASN A 91 6.70 8.48 5.91
C ASN A 91 6.79 10.00 5.87
N ARG A 92 7.67 10.55 5.03
CA ARG A 92 7.83 11.99 4.87
C ARG A 92 6.53 12.64 4.39
N ARG A 93 5.87 12.06 3.40
CA ARG A 93 4.62 12.61 2.86
C ARG A 93 3.49 12.55 3.86
N VAL A 94 3.37 11.45 4.61
CA VAL A 94 2.34 11.33 5.65
C VAL A 94 2.55 12.36 6.75
N TRP A 95 3.79 12.57 7.19
CA TRP A 95 4.11 13.59 8.19
C TRP A 95 3.78 15.01 7.72
N SER A 96 3.78 15.24 6.40
CA SER A 96 3.48 16.55 5.81
C SER A 96 1.99 16.79 5.61
N MET A 97 1.14 15.82 5.91
CA MET A 97 -0.30 15.98 5.81
C MET A 97 -0.79 16.99 6.84
N PRO A 98 -1.81 17.82 6.46
CA PRO A 98 -2.41 18.78 7.39
C PRO A 98 -3.16 18.13 8.54
#